data_f0e5a22520bee34b4c382eb29c4c7af0
#
_entry.id   f0e5a22520bee34b4c382eb29c4c7af0
#
_cell.length_a   1.000
_cell.length_b   1.000
_cell.length_c   1.000
_cell.angle_alpha   90.00
_cell.angle_beta   90.00
_cell.angle_gamma   90.00
#
_symmetry.space_group_name_H-M   'P 1'
#
loop_
_entity.id
_entity.type
_entity.pdbx_description
1 polymer ?
#
loop_
_entity_poly.entity_id
_entity_poly.type
_entity_poly.pdbx_seq_one_letter_code
_entity_poly.pdbx_strand_id
1 'polypeptide(L)'
;TDKQFVGTVTINGGVFENTNAGGYSILDSNEGYQSIDAETSEIIASPVININDGTFKSAIGKTKPTNSSATEISIKGGQFAADPTVLYPNCIDTDIYSITKVAEGKYVVTEKGVEPTPEPTPEPVAKIVSSIEEINTLTASDDYVKLGADIDLGTSSIKTKCAMRLDLNGHTLSGGGSTVIEAMYNLTVVDTGTTKGTIKNVNTSTSYGIKFAVKDAVLTIDGAKVEAMSQAIMLSGTGSILHLKDSVINGNSYAVNLSNGTINIENTVINDDSEYKGYALSVANGTAVINSGIFNYNGNMSSITFSGSSEITINGGTFKNSVSKRGAINTVKGFSGTLTINGGTFENTAENNGYSILDGDEATTETVPVINITGGTFKSTIGATKPANTTTVITISGGT
;
A
#
# COMPACT_ATOMS: atom_id res chain seq x y z
N THR A 1 23.64 31.29 10.37
CA THR A 1 25.05 31.62 10.13
C THR A 1 25.63 32.33 11.34
N ASP A 2 26.91 32.15 11.62
CA ASP A 2 27.63 32.90 12.66
C ASP A 2 28.14 34.22 12.07
N LYS A 3 28.54 35.16 12.95
CA LYS A 3 28.97 36.54 12.59
C LYS A 3 30.12 36.62 11.57
N GLN A 4 30.96 35.59 11.52
CA GLN A 4 32.14 35.53 10.65
C GLN A 4 32.05 34.44 9.57
N PHE A 5 30.86 33.93 9.32
CA PHE A 5 30.67 32.90 8.30
C PHE A 5 30.81 33.49 6.89
N VAL A 6 31.69 32.93 6.08
CA VAL A 6 31.92 33.30 4.66
C VAL A 6 31.79 32.09 3.71
N GLY A 7 31.08 31.07 4.12
CA GLY A 7 30.87 29.87 3.32
C GLY A 7 29.51 29.84 2.62
N THR A 8 29.23 28.72 1.99
CA THR A 8 27.93 28.43 1.33
C THR A 8 27.14 27.41 2.13
N VAL A 9 25.88 27.72 2.39
CA VAL A 9 24.85 26.77 2.89
C VAL A 9 23.90 26.47 1.76
N THR A 10 23.72 25.20 1.42
CA THR A 10 22.74 24.77 0.41
C THR A 10 21.69 23.86 1.06
N ILE A 11 20.43 24.21 0.89
CA ILE A 11 19.27 23.48 1.41
C ILE A 11 18.49 22.95 0.23
N ASN A 12 18.43 21.61 0.10
CA ASN A 12 17.74 20.92 -1.00
C ASN A 12 16.40 20.32 -0.57
N GLY A 13 15.97 20.53 0.67
CA GLY A 13 14.72 20.02 1.22
C GLY A 13 14.77 19.92 2.75
N GLY A 14 13.75 19.34 3.34
CA GLY A 14 13.61 19.17 4.79
C GLY A 14 12.60 20.13 5.43
N VAL A 15 12.32 19.89 6.71
CA VAL A 15 11.40 20.72 7.50
C VAL A 15 12.21 21.44 8.58
N PHE A 16 12.08 22.76 8.61
CA PHE A 16 12.79 23.65 9.53
C PHE A 16 11.78 24.37 10.41
N GLU A 17 11.80 24.08 11.69
CA GLU A 17 10.85 24.62 12.66
C GLU A 17 11.58 25.14 13.90
N ASN A 18 11.18 26.31 14.39
CA ASN A 18 11.57 26.80 15.70
C ASN A 18 10.29 27.01 16.52
N THR A 19 10.11 26.22 17.56
CA THR A 19 8.91 26.22 18.40
C THR A 19 8.85 27.38 19.37
N ASN A 20 9.93 28.15 19.51
CA ASN A 20 9.96 29.34 20.36
C ASN A 20 9.21 30.50 19.69
N ALA A 21 8.41 31.23 20.45
CA ALA A 21 7.72 32.40 19.98
C ALA A 21 8.74 33.44 19.46
N GLY A 22 8.60 33.86 18.17
CA GLY A 22 9.54 34.74 17.51
C GLY A 22 10.83 34.08 17.04
N GLY A 23 10.95 32.74 17.11
CA GLY A 23 12.07 32.01 16.57
C GLY A 23 12.11 31.99 15.04
N TYR A 24 13.25 31.67 14.47
CA TYR A 24 13.48 31.62 13.02
C TYR A 24 13.83 30.21 12.57
N SER A 25 13.36 29.81 11.41
CA SER A 25 13.79 28.57 10.73
C SER A 25 15.23 28.70 10.24
N ILE A 26 15.59 29.87 9.73
CA ILE A 26 16.98 30.26 9.41
C ILE A 26 17.23 31.62 10.05
N LEU A 27 18.31 31.75 10.78
CA LEU A 27 18.77 33.03 11.31
C LEU A 27 20.10 33.40 10.67
N ASP A 28 20.11 34.49 9.92
CA ASP A 28 21.34 35.14 9.43
C ASP A 28 21.89 36.04 10.49
N SER A 29 23.00 35.63 11.09
CA SER A 29 23.73 36.40 12.12
C SER A 29 24.93 37.17 11.57
N ASN A 30 25.12 37.18 10.25
CA ASN A 30 26.17 37.94 9.61
C ASN A 30 25.89 39.45 9.77
N GLU A 31 26.89 40.16 10.24
CA GLU A 31 26.83 41.61 10.48
C GLU A 31 27.57 42.39 9.39
N GLY A 32 27.62 41.88 8.15
CA GLY A 32 28.34 42.49 7.03
C GLY A 32 29.79 41.98 6.89
N TYR A 33 30.11 40.84 7.50
CA TYR A 33 31.43 40.25 7.39
C TYR A 33 31.61 39.62 6.00
N GLN A 34 32.70 40.02 5.35
CA GLN A 34 33.15 39.47 4.05
C GLN A 34 34.64 39.18 4.17
N SER A 35 35.12 38.19 3.47
CA SER A 35 36.55 37.98 3.30
C SER A 35 37.04 38.95 2.23
N ILE A 36 38.06 39.76 2.57
CA ILE A 36 38.62 40.78 1.70
C ILE A 36 40.08 40.44 1.45
N ASP A 37 40.51 40.56 0.20
CA ASP A 37 41.92 40.45 -0.15
C ASP A 37 42.71 41.65 0.46
N ALA A 38 43.77 41.34 1.17
CA ALA A 38 44.51 42.36 1.93
C ALA A 38 45.35 43.30 1.06
N GLU A 39 45.64 42.91 -0.17
CA GLU A 39 46.48 43.68 -1.10
C GLU A 39 45.64 44.54 -2.05
N THR A 40 44.52 43.99 -2.54
CA THR A 40 43.68 44.67 -3.53
C THR A 40 42.45 45.36 -2.91
N SER A 41 42.11 45.05 -1.65
CA SER A 41 40.87 45.46 -0.99
C SER A 41 39.60 44.96 -1.68
N GLU A 42 39.72 43.96 -2.54
CA GLU A 42 38.59 43.31 -3.21
C GLU A 42 37.91 42.26 -2.31
N ILE A 43 36.58 42.12 -2.45
CA ILE A 43 35.81 41.08 -1.73
C ILE A 43 36.11 39.76 -2.40
N ILE A 44 36.77 38.84 -1.68
CA ILE A 44 37.07 37.50 -2.18
C ILE A 44 36.05 36.42 -1.76
N ALA A 45 35.26 36.64 -0.73
CA ALA A 45 34.19 35.74 -0.33
C ALA A 45 33.12 36.50 0.48
N SER A 46 31.86 36.14 0.18
CA SER A 46 30.68 36.53 0.95
C SER A 46 29.92 35.27 1.40
N PRO A 47 29.17 35.34 2.50
CA PRO A 47 28.28 34.24 2.87
C PRO A 47 27.17 34.03 1.80
N VAL A 48 26.88 32.79 1.48
CA VAL A 48 25.85 32.43 0.51
C VAL A 48 24.89 31.40 1.14
N ILE A 49 23.59 31.60 0.98
CA ILE A 49 22.56 30.66 1.37
C ILE A 49 21.71 30.35 0.13
N ASN A 50 21.80 29.13 -0.35
CA ASN A 50 20.98 28.62 -1.45
C ASN A 50 19.84 27.76 -0.91
N ILE A 51 18.61 28.11 -1.19
CA ILE A 51 17.41 27.34 -0.84
C ILE A 51 16.79 26.83 -2.14
N ASN A 52 17.00 25.56 -2.44
CA ASN A 52 16.43 24.94 -3.62
C ASN A 52 15.03 24.36 -3.36
N ASP A 53 14.78 23.93 -2.11
CA ASP A 53 13.48 23.44 -1.65
C ASP A 53 13.48 23.34 -0.11
N GLY A 54 12.30 23.05 0.49
CA GLY A 54 12.12 22.81 1.93
C GLY A 54 10.88 23.50 2.49
N THR A 55 10.50 23.10 3.71
CA THR A 55 9.37 23.70 4.44
C THR A 55 9.91 24.47 5.65
N PHE A 56 9.70 25.77 5.70
CA PHE A 56 10.17 26.67 6.72
C PHE A 56 8.97 27.17 7.54
N LYS A 57 8.72 26.49 8.67
CA LYS A 57 7.56 26.75 9.55
C LYS A 57 7.69 28.01 10.42
N SER A 58 8.88 28.64 10.42
CA SER A 58 9.13 29.94 11.03
C SER A 58 9.82 30.84 10.01
N ALA A 59 9.88 32.12 10.27
CA ALA A 59 10.47 33.07 9.33
C ALA A 59 11.98 32.84 9.09
N ILE A 60 12.48 33.31 7.95
CA ILE A 60 13.90 33.57 7.75
C ILE A 60 14.17 34.95 8.33
N GLY A 61 15.14 35.09 9.23
CA GLY A 61 15.40 36.29 9.94
C GLY A 61 16.86 36.78 9.88
N LYS A 62 17.08 38.04 10.22
CA LYS A 62 18.37 38.67 10.41
C LYS A 62 18.54 39.12 11.86
N THR A 63 19.71 38.92 12.45
CA THR A 63 20.00 39.41 13.80
C THR A 63 19.96 40.96 13.86
N LYS A 64 20.43 41.63 12.81
CA LYS A 64 20.40 43.08 12.65
C LYS A 64 19.75 43.48 11.32
N PRO A 65 18.41 43.52 11.23
CA PRO A 65 17.73 43.80 9.98
C PRO A 65 17.98 45.18 9.38
N THR A 66 18.48 46.14 10.20
CA THR A 66 18.83 47.50 9.77
C THR A 66 20.22 47.62 9.16
N ASN A 67 21.07 46.62 9.35
CA ASN A 67 22.42 46.60 8.78
C ASN A 67 22.40 45.89 7.42
N SER A 68 23.23 46.36 6.48
CA SER A 68 23.47 45.62 5.23
C SER A 68 24.16 44.29 5.57
N SER A 69 23.46 43.17 5.51
CA SER A 69 24.12 41.87 5.55
C SER A 69 24.87 41.66 4.24
N ALA A 70 26.09 41.12 4.33
CA ALA A 70 26.83 40.70 3.16
C ALA A 70 26.35 39.32 2.64
N THR A 71 25.44 38.67 3.35
CA THR A 71 24.91 37.36 2.99
C THR A 71 24.01 37.43 1.74
N GLU A 72 24.39 36.71 0.73
CA GLU A 72 23.55 36.50 -0.46
C GLU A 72 22.60 35.33 -0.21
N ILE A 73 21.30 35.55 -0.42
CA ILE A 73 20.29 34.47 -0.34
C ILE A 73 19.66 34.30 -1.70
N SER A 74 19.68 33.07 -2.20
CA SER A 74 19.02 32.65 -3.43
C SER A 74 17.96 31.58 -3.12
N ILE A 75 16.70 31.86 -3.44
CA ILE A 75 15.57 30.95 -3.22
C ILE A 75 15.00 30.54 -4.57
N LYS A 76 15.02 29.24 -4.84
CA LYS A 76 14.52 28.63 -6.08
C LYS A 76 13.24 27.80 -5.87
N GLY A 77 12.93 27.46 -4.62
CA GLY A 77 11.77 26.67 -4.26
C GLY A 77 11.51 26.67 -2.76
N GLY A 78 10.42 26.04 -2.34
CA GLY A 78 10.08 25.80 -0.94
C GLY A 78 8.85 26.55 -0.44
N GLN A 79 8.47 26.20 0.78
CA GLN A 79 7.31 26.75 1.49
C GLN A 79 7.76 27.56 2.71
N PHE A 80 7.18 28.72 2.92
CA PHE A 80 7.62 29.67 3.94
C PHE A 80 6.45 30.15 4.78
N ALA A 81 6.61 30.20 6.10
CA ALA A 81 5.63 30.75 7.02
C ALA A 81 5.52 32.29 6.96
N ALA A 82 6.52 32.94 6.38
CA ALA A 82 6.53 34.38 6.13
C ALA A 82 7.17 34.68 4.78
N ASP A 83 6.81 35.81 4.18
CA ASP A 83 7.38 36.25 2.90
C ASP A 83 8.88 36.52 3.07
N PRO A 84 9.77 35.72 2.45
CA PRO A 84 11.21 35.91 2.59
C PRO A 84 11.73 37.18 1.93
N THR A 85 11.00 37.76 0.98
CA THR A 85 11.39 38.98 0.26
C THR A 85 11.33 40.23 1.14
N VAL A 86 10.61 40.18 2.25
CA VAL A 86 10.51 41.30 3.20
C VAL A 86 11.90 41.72 3.78
N LEU A 87 12.71 40.74 4.12
CA LEU A 87 14.07 40.98 4.64
C LEU A 87 15.18 40.86 3.57
N TYR A 88 14.89 40.14 2.50
CA TYR A 88 15.81 39.87 1.39
C TYR A 88 15.13 40.14 0.05
N PRO A 89 14.95 41.41 -0.37
CA PRO A 89 14.16 41.77 -1.54
C PRO A 89 14.60 41.11 -2.87
N ASN A 90 15.86 40.75 -2.99
CA ASN A 90 16.45 40.18 -4.20
C ASN A 90 16.73 38.66 -4.05
N CYS A 91 16.14 37.99 -3.05
CA CYS A 91 16.42 36.57 -2.81
C CYS A 91 15.78 35.64 -3.84
N ILE A 92 14.87 36.12 -4.65
CA ILE A 92 14.17 35.36 -5.68
C ILE A 92 14.41 36.03 -7.03
N ASP A 93 14.91 35.26 -8.00
CA ASP A 93 14.97 35.68 -9.40
C ASP A 93 13.55 35.69 -9.96
N THR A 94 12.94 36.89 -10.01
CA THR A 94 11.56 37.06 -10.45
C THR A 94 11.36 36.85 -11.94
N ASP A 95 12.39 36.66 -12.76
CA ASP A 95 12.24 36.30 -14.16
C ASP A 95 11.98 34.79 -14.31
N ILE A 96 12.53 33.98 -13.41
CA ILE A 96 12.47 32.52 -13.44
C ILE A 96 11.44 31.96 -12.43
N TYR A 97 11.37 32.55 -11.23
CA TYR A 97 10.57 32.04 -10.12
C TYR A 97 9.45 33.02 -9.74
N SER A 98 8.40 32.46 -9.13
CA SER A 98 7.30 33.25 -8.53
C SER A 98 7.16 32.92 -7.05
N ILE A 99 6.76 33.93 -6.26
CA ILE A 99 6.31 33.72 -4.89
C ILE A 99 4.79 33.94 -4.85
N THR A 100 4.09 32.97 -4.29
CA THR A 100 2.62 33.01 -4.19
C THR A 100 2.20 32.85 -2.73
N LYS A 101 1.35 33.76 -2.23
CA LYS A 101 0.69 33.61 -0.94
C LYS A 101 -0.47 32.63 -1.13
N VAL A 102 -0.34 31.40 -0.64
CA VAL A 102 -1.35 30.34 -0.79
C VAL A 102 -2.35 30.31 0.37
N ALA A 103 -1.96 30.81 1.54
CA ALA A 103 -2.82 30.99 2.72
C ALA A 103 -2.25 32.08 3.64
N GLU A 104 -2.96 32.42 4.72
CA GLU A 104 -2.43 33.33 5.74
C GLU A 104 -1.19 32.71 6.40
N GLY A 105 -0.08 33.45 6.38
CA GLY A 105 1.22 32.97 6.87
C GLY A 105 1.82 31.84 6.04
N LYS A 106 1.44 31.69 4.76
CA LYS A 106 1.97 30.64 3.89
C LYS A 106 2.32 31.18 2.52
N TYR A 107 3.57 31.05 2.14
CA TYR A 107 4.13 31.50 0.87
C TYR A 107 4.84 30.33 0.20
N VAL A 108 4.71 30.20 -1.09
CA VAL A 108 5.36 29.15 -1.90
C VAL A 108 6.16 29.82 -3.01
N VAL A 109 7.41 29.38 -3.15
CA VAL A 109 8.29 29.78 -4.27
C VAL A 109 8.37 28.60 -5.24
N THR A 110 8.06 28.88 -6.52
CA THR A 110 8.09 27.89 -7.60
C THR A 110 8.63 28.51 -8.87
N GLU A 111 9.15 27.68 -9.78
CA GLU A 111 9.48 28.11 -11.13
C GLU A 111 8.21 28.57 -11.88
N LYS A 112 8.31 29.63 -12.67
CA LYS A 112 7.16 30.16 -13.41
C LYS A 112 6.61 29.13 -14.39
N GLY A 113 5.28 28.96 -14.37
CA GLY A 113 4.60 27.95 -15.19
C GLY A 113 4.47 26.57 -14.54
N VAL A 114 5.08 26.38 -13.36
CA VAL A 114 4.87 25.20 -12.53
C VAL A 114 3.83 25.53 -11.47
N GLU A 115 2.72 24.78 -11.45
CA GLU A 115 1.72 24.95 -10.40
C GLU A 115 2.34 24.51 -9.06
N PRO A 116 2.24 25.31 -7.99
CA PRO A 116 2.81 24.95 -6.69
C PRO A 116 2.24 23.60 -6.25
N THR A 117 3.11 22.66 -5.90
CA THR A 117 2.69 21.38 -5.34
C THR A 117 1.79 21.64 -4.13
N PRO A 118 0.56 21.12 -4.10
CA PRO A 118 -0.31 21.31 -2.95
C PRO A 118 0.42 20.83 -1.68
N GLU A 119 0.29 21.61 -0.62
CA GLU A 119 0.82 21.23 0.71
C GLU A 119 0.37 19.80 1.01
N PRO A 120 1.26 18.90 1.47
CA PRO A 120 0.82 17.59 1.92
C PRO A 120 -0.29 17.82 2.94
N THR A 121 -1.49 17.34 2.62
CA THR A 121 -2.63 17.38 3.54
C THR A 121 -2.12 16.86 4.89
N PRO A 122 -2.31 17.59 6.00
CA PRO A 122 -1.87 17.11 7.30
C PRO A 122 -2.36 15.69 7.46
N GLU A 123 -1.46 14.75 7.79
CA GLU A 123 -1.87 13.35 7.96
C GLU A 123 -3.05 13.32 8.94
N PRO A 124 -4.13 12.62 8.59
CA PRO A 124 -5.29 12.56 9.45
C PRO A 124 -4.86 12.04 10.83
N VAL A 125 -5.27 12.74 11.88
CA VAL A 125 -4.94 12.36 13.25
C VAL A 125 -5.75 11.10 13.58
N ALA A 126 -5.04 10.00 13.83
CA ALA A 126 -5.67 8.74 14.19
C ALA A 126 -6.39 8.83 15.54
N LYS A 127 -7.61 8.31 15.62
CA LYS A 127 -8.26 8.01 16.88
C LYS A 127 -7.66 6.71 17.42
N ILE A 128 -6.93 6.81 18.54
CA ILE A 128 -6.35 5.63 19.18
C ILE A 128 -7.45 4.90 19.98
N VAL A 129 -7.53 3.58 19.81
CA VAL A 129 -8.44 2.70 20.54
C VAL A 129 -7.66 1.53 21.15
N SER A 130 -7.91 1.25 22.42
CA SER A 130 -7.17 0.25 23.19
C SER A 130 -8.09 -0.79 23.86
N SER A 131 -9.41 -0.66 23.67
CA SER A 131 -10.40 -1.56 24.25
C SER A 131 -11.63 -1.73 23.35
N ILE A 132 -12.43 -2.77 23.62
CA ILE A 132 -13.71 -3.01 22.94
C ILE A 132 -14.72 -1.88 23.24
N GLU A 133 -14.67 -1.31 24.43
CA GLU A 133 -15.53 -0.19 24.82
C GLU A 133 -15.24 1.03 23.94
N GLU A 134 -13.97 1.34 23.69
CA GLU A 134 -13.56 2.44 22.81
C GLU A 134 -13.95 2.17 21.35
N ILE A 135 -13.79 0.93 20.85
CA ILE A 135 -14.27 0.53 19.52
C ILE A 135 -15.78 0.77 19.38
N ASN A 136 -16.57 0.47 20.43
CA ASN A 136 -18.02 0.67 20.41
C ASN A 136 -18.42 2.16 20.34
N THR A 137 -17.52 3.08 20.73
CA THR A 137 -17.74 4.53 20.60
C THR A 137 -17.46 5.09 19.22
N LEU A 138 -16.89 4.29 18.31
CA LEU A 138 -16.60 4.75 16.94
C LEU A 138 -17.86 5.24 16.23
N THR A 139 -17.73 6.33 15.49
CA THR A 139 -18.80 6.99 14.74
C THR A 139 -18.46 7.05 13.25
N ALA A 140 -19.33 7.64 12.44
CA ALA A 140 -19.06 7.85 11.02
C ALA A 140 -18.00 8.95 10.74
N SER A 141 -17.55 9.66 11.76
CA SER A 141 -16.48 10.67 11.67
C SER A 141 -15.09 10.10 12.00
N ASP A 142 -15.03 8.85 12.48
CA ASP A 142 -13.77 8.20 12.86
C ASP A 142 -13.22 7.42 11.65
N ASP A 143 -12.74 8.15 10.65
CA ASP A 143 -12.24 7.62 9.37
C ASP A 143 -10.79 7.12 9.43
N TYR A 144 -10.04 7.48 10.49
CA TYR A 144 -8.73 6.93 10.79
C TYR A 144 -8.64 6.45 12.23
N VAL A 145 -8.57 5.13 12.39
CA VAL A 145 -8.47 4.44 13.68
C VAL A 145 -7.14 3.73 13.79
N LYS A 146 -6.48 3.84 14.95
CA LYS A 146 -5.20 3.18 15.25
C LYS A 146 -5.31 2.39 16.55
N LEU A 147 -4.85 1.14 16.54
CA LEU A 147 -4.83 0.34 17.76
C LEU A 147 -3.72 0.81 18.71
N GLY A 148 -4.04 0.97 19.98
CA GLY A 148 -3.11 1.27 21.07
C GLY A 148 -2.77 0.05 21.92
N ALA A 149 -3.48 -1.07 21.75
CA ALA A 149 -3.28 -2.34 22.44
C ALA A 149 -3.91 -3.50 21.65
N ASP A 150 -3.61 -4.73 22.03
CA ASP A 150 -4.35 -5.90 21.59
C ASP A 150 -5.80 -5.84 22.10
N ILE A 151 -6.76 -6.12 21.21
CA ILE A 151 -8.18 -6.04 21.54
C ILE A 151 -8.86 -7.36 21.17
N ASP A 152 -9.54 -7.97 22.15
CA ASP A 152 -10.41 -9.12 21.93
C ASP A 152 -11.87 -8.67 21.91
N LEU A 153 -12.53 -8.86 20.77
CA LEU A 153 -13.94 -8.53 20.58
C LEU A 153 -14.88 -9.57 21.17
N GLY A 154 -14.37 -10.69 21.70
CA GLY A 154 -15.18 -11.83 22.12
C GLY A 154 -16.02 -12.36 20.96
N THR A 155 -17.35 -12.37 21.09
CA THR A 155 -18.27 -12.76 20.01
C THR A 155 -18.77 -11.60 19.16
N SER A 156 -18.38 -10.37 19.48
CA SER A 156 -18.78 -9.16 18.74
C SER A 156 -17.97 -9.01 17.44
N SER A 157 -18.39 -8.09 16.59
CA SER A 157 -17.70 -7.72 15.36
C SER A 157 -17.68 -6.21 15.18
N ILE A 158 -16.65 -5.71 14.53
CA ILE A 158 -16.64 -4.32 14.07
C ILE A 158 -17.44 -4.24 12.77
N LYS A 159 -18.46 -3.37 12.74
CA LYS A 159 -19.11 -2.93 11.51
C LYS A 159 -18.65 -1.53 11.18
N THR A 160 -17.99 -1.35 10.05
CA THR A 160 -17.54 -0.01 9.64
C THR A 160 -18.75 0.90 9.42
N LYS A 161 -18.65 2.17 9.84
CA LYS A 161 -19.73 3.17 9.75
C LYS A 161 -19.45 4.24 8.68
N CYS A 162 -18.24 4.24 8.16
CA CYS A 162 -17.74 5.12 7.09
C CYS A 162 -16.61 4.41 6.33
N ALA A 163 -16.11 5.02 5.28
CA ALA A 163 -14.81 4.67 4.71
C ALA A 163 -13.74 4.88 5.79
N MET A 164 -12.95 3.86 6.08
CA MET A 164 -12.07 3.85 7.25
C MET A 164 -10.67 3.35 6.90
N ARG A 165 -9.66 3.99 7.48
CA ARG A 165 -8.29 3.48 7.61
C ARG A 165 -8.13 2.90 9.02
N LEU A 166 -7.82 1.62 9.13
CA LEU A 166 -7.48 0.93 10.36
C LEU A 166 -5.99 0.61 10.38
N ASP A 167 -5.26 1.22 11.30
CA ASP A 167 -3.85 0.93 11.55
C ASP A 167 -3.73 -0.04 12.73
N LEU A 168 -3.23 -1.23 12.48
CA LEU A 168 -3.03 -2.23 13.52
C LEU A 168 -1.88 -1.87 14.47
N ASN A 169 -0.91 -1.06 14.03
CA ASN A 169 0.18 -0.57 14.86
C ASN A 169 0.93 -1.68 15.64
N GLY A 170 1.07 -2.84 15.03
CA GLY A 170 1.70 -4.01 15.64
C GLY A 170 0.82 -4.83 16.57
N HIS A 171 -0.44 -4.43 16.78
CA HIS A 171 -1.37 -5.08 17.71
C HIS A 171 -2.29 -6.09 17.02
N THR A 172 -2.89 -6.94 17.85
CA THR A 172 -3.86 -7.94 17.42
C THR A 172 -5.29 -7.47 17.71
N LEU A 173 -6.12 -7.52 16.66
CA LEU A 173 -7.58 -7.41 16.78
C LEU A 173 -8.17 -8.80 16.60
N SER A 174 -8.62 -9.43 17.69
CA SER A 174 -9.16 -10.78 17.68
C SER A 174 -10.66 -10.84 17.94
N GLY A 175 -11.28 -11.94 17.55
CA GLY A 175 -12.66 -12.25 17.90
C GLY A 175 -13.02 -13.70 17.59
N GLY A 176 -14.03 -14.21 18.31
CA GLY A 176 -14.58 -15.55 18.19
C GLY A 176 -16.00 -15.58 17.60
N GLY A 177 -16.51 -14.45 17.12
CA GLY A 177 -17.78 -14.36 16.42
C GLY A 177 -17.73 -14.87 14.98
N SER A 178 -18.81 -14.69 14.24
CA SER A 178 -18.86 -15.07 12.82
C SER A 178 -17.91 -14.23 11.94
N THR A 179 -17.57 -13.03 12.38
CA THR A 179 -16.71 -12.10 11.61
C THR A 179 -15.98 -11.19 12.60
N VAL A 180 -14.71 -10.90 12.40
CA VAL A 180 -14.00 -9.88 13.17
C VAL A 180 -14.35 -8.48 12.65
N ILE A 181 -14.20 -8.27 11.32
CA ILE A 181 -14.59 -7.01 10.68
C ILE A 181 -15.60 -7.28 9.56
N GLU A 182 -16.81 -6.76 9.69
CA GLU A 182 -17.77 -6.63 8.60
C GLU A 182 -17.64 -5.23 8.00
N ALA A 183 -16.94 -5.14 6.87
CA ALA A 183 -16.71 -3.86 6.21
C ALA A 183 -17.92 -3.50 5.35
N MET A 184 -18.56 -2.37 5.68
CA MET A 184 -19.76 -1.85 5.03
C MET A 184 -19.45 -0.68 4.09
N TYR A 185 -18.19 -0.24 4.04
CA TYR A 185 -17.65 0.86 3.24
C TYR A 185 -16.24 0.52 2.81
N ASN A 186 -15.58 1.39 2.05
CA ASN A 186 -14.16 1.24 1.77
C ASN A 186 -13.39 1.05 3.07
N LEU A 187 -12.49 0.07 3.10
CA LEU A 187 -11.66 -0.21 4.26
C LEU A 187 -10.21 -0.35 3.81
N THR A 188 -9.33 0.41 4.43
CA THR A 188 -7.88 0.26 4.30
C THR A 188 -7.32 -0.22 5.63
N VAL A 189 -6.77 -1.42 5.68
CA VAL A 189 -6.04 -1.95 6.82
C VAL A 189 -4.56 -1.80 6.55
N VAL A 190 -3.87 -1.13 7.44
CA VAL A 190 -2.41 -0.95 7.40
C VAL A 190 -1.79 -1.41 8.72
N ASP A 191 -0.48 -1.57 8.73
CA ASP A 191 0.27 -1.83 9.95
C ASP A 191 1.53 -0.97 9.99
N THR A 192 1.53 0.05 10.85
CA THR A 192 2.69 0.93 11.06
C THR A 192 3.57 0.49 12.24
N GLY A 193 3.23 -0.62 12.90
CA GLY A 193 3.98 -1.16 14.03
C GLY A 193 5.31 -1.79 13.63
N THR A 194 6.19 -1.97 14.59
CA THR A 194 7.48 -2.66 14.40
C THR A 194 7.34 -4.18 14.32
N THR A 195 6.27 -4.73 14.86
CA THR A 195 5.85 -6.13 14.74
C THR A 195 4.60 -6.19 13.87
N LYS A 196 4.42 -7.28 13.12
CA LYS A 196 3.29 -7.37 12.20
C LYS A 196 1.96 -7.53 12.97
N GLY A 197 1.12 -6.51 12.88
CA GLY A 197 -0.22 -6.49 13.46
C GLY A 197 -1.15 -7.51 12.78
N THR A 198 -2.13 -8.02 13.52
CA THR A 198 -2.96 -9.14 13.06
C THR A 198 -4.45 -8.91 13.30
N ILE A 199 -5.28 -9.16 12.29
CA ILE A 199 -6.72 -9.40 12.45
C ILE A 199 -6.92 -10.91 12.55
N LYS A 200 -7.50 -11.41 13.65
CA LYS A 200 -7.58 -12.84 13.95
C LYS A 200 -8.98 -13.31 14.32
N ASN A 201 -9.55 -14.24 13.56
CA ASN A 201 -10.76 -14.95 13.96
C ASN A 201 -10.42 -16.35 14.48
N VAL A 202 -10.78 -16.63 15.71
CA VAL A 202 -10.52 -17.91 16.40
C VAL A 202 -11.70 -18.89 16.36
N ASN A 203 -12.80 -18.53 15.73
CA ASN A 203 -13.98 -19.39 15.61
C ASN A 203 -13.74 -20.50 14.57
N THR A 204 -13.90 -21.73 14.99
CA THR A 204 -13.71 -22.93 14.15
C THR A 204 -14.90 -23.26 13.24
N SER A 205 -16.05 -22.62 13.42
CA SER A 205 -17.20 -22.73 12.51
C SER A 205 -16.98 -21.82 11.28
N THR A 206 -17.94 -21.78 10.36
CA THR A 206 -17.88 -20.85 9.23
C THR A 206 -17.77 -19.42 9.73
N SER A 207 -16.59 -18.82 9.54
CA SER A 207 -16.22 -17.54 10.11
C SER A 207 -15.25 -16.81 9.19
N TYR A 208 -15.14 -15.49 9.42
CA TYR A 208 -14.35 -14.61 8.57
C TYR A 208 -13.44 -13.70 9.44
N GLY A 209 -12.21 -13.51 9.00
CA GLY A 209 -11.39 -12.42 9.50
C GLY A 209 -12.00 -11.09 9.05
N ILE A 210 -12.11 -10.92 7.71
CA ILE A 210 -12.79 -9.77 7.10
C ILE A 210 -13.86 -10.26 6.12
N LYS A 211 -15.09 -9.79 6.30
CA LYS A 211 -16.18 -9.96 5.36
C LYS A 211 -16.44 -8.65 4.63
N PHE A 212 -16.36 -8.69 3.29
CA PHE A 212 -16.54 -7.53 2.43
C PHE A 212 -17.52 -7.87 1.31
N ALA A 213 -18.76 -7.41 1.45
CA ALA A 213 -19.84 -7.71 0.53
C ALA A 213 -20.48 -6.43 -0.07
N VAL A 214 -19.72 -5.35 -0.11
CA VAL A 214 -20.18 -4.03 -0.55
C VAL A 214 -19.92 -3.86 -2.04
N LYS A 215 -20.95 -3.42 -2.77
CA LYS A 215 -20.86 -3.17 -4.20
C LYS A 215 -19.98 -1.94 -4.49
N ASP A 216 -19.16 -2.02 -5.54
CA ASP A 216 -18.34 -0.93 -6.08
C ASP A 216 -17.43 -0.27 -5.02
N ALA A 217 -16.95 -1.03 -4.03
CA ALA A 217 -16.15 -0.55 -2.93
C ALA A 217 -14.75 -1.18 -2.93
N VAL A 218 -13.83 -0.60 -2.17
CA VAL A 218 -12.42 -1.02 -2.13
C VAL A 218 -12.03 -1.49 -0.73
N LEU A 219 -11.43 -2.69 -0.66
CA LEU A 219 -10.73 -3.22 0.50
C LEU A 219 -9.23 -3.25 0.19
N THR A 220 -8.41 -2.61 1.01
CA THR A 220 -6.95 -2.65 0.90
C THR A 220 -6.37 -3.25 2.18
N ILE A 221 -5.47 -4.22 2.05
CA ILE A 221 -4.65 -4.75 3.14
C ILE A 221 -3.20 -4.52 2.75
N ASP A 222 -2.51 -3.65 3.47
CA ASP A 222 -1.13 -3.26 3.21
C ASP A 222 -0.27 -3.45 4.48
N GLY A 223 0.70 -4.32 4.40
CA GLY A 223 1.64 -4.62 5.49
C GLY A 223 1.09 -5.47 6.64
N ALA A 224 -0.20 -5.79 6.69
CA ALA A 224 -0.87 -6.43 7.80
C ALA A 224 -0.97 -7.95 7.67
N LYS A 225 -1.38 -8.62 8.76
CA LYS A 225 -1.72 -10.04 8.78
C LYS A 225 -3.22 -10.23 9.02
N VAL A 226 -3.83 -11.16 8.27
CA VAL A 226 -5.22 -11.60 8.50
C VAL A 226 -5.24 -13.11 8.66
N GLU A 227 -5.75 -13.58 9.78
CA GLU A 227 -5.87 -15.01 10.12
C GLU A 227 -7.31 -15.39 10.43
N ALA A 228 -7.75 -16.55 9.98
CA ALA A 228 -9.01 -17.14 10.43
C ALA A 228 -8.96 -18.66 10.44
N MET A 229 -9.67 -19.24 11.40
CA MET A 229 -9.88 -20.69 11.50
C MET A 229 -10.84 -21.21 10.43
N SER A 230 -11.42 -20.36 9.61
CA SER A 230 -12.22 -20.70 8.42
C SER A 230 -11.76 -19.85 7.24
N GLN A 231 -12.36 -18.71 6.96
CA GLN A 231 -12.01 -17.84 5.82
C GLN A 231 -11.36 -16.56 6.31
N ALA A 232 -10.10 -16.27 5.88
CA ALA A 232 -9.46 -15.04 6.32
C ALA A 232 -10.12 -13.81 5.69
N ILE A 233 -10.31 -13.82 4.35
CA ILE A 233 -10.98 -12.73 3.64
C ILE A 233 -12.06 -13.31 2.72
N MET A 234 -13.29 -12.82 2.85
CA MET A 234 -14.38 -13.08 1.92
C MET A 234 -14.81 -11.78 1.25
N LEU A 235 -14.74 -11.75 -0.08
CA LEU A 235 -15.15 -10.63 -0.91
C LEU A 235 -16.20 -11.11 -1.91
N SER A 236 -17.41 -10.51 -1.85
CA SER A 236 -18.54 -10.93 -2.69
C SER A 236 -19.34 -9.77 -3.29
N GLY A 237 -18.94 -8.52 -3.05
CA GLY A 237 -19.59 -7.36 -3.65
C GLY A 237 -19.31 -7.26 -5.14
N THR A 238 -20.33 -7.15 -5.96
CA THR A 238 -20.17 -6.91 -7.40
C THR A 238 -19.43 -5.59 -7.65
N GLY A 239 -18.39 -5.62 -8.50
CA GLY A 239 -17.55 -4.45 -8.79
C GLY A 239 -16.61 -4.05 -7.66
N SER A 240 -16.60 -4.78 -6.54
CA SER A 240 -15.67 -4.49 -5.45
C SER A 240 -14.23 -4.89 -5.79
N ILE A 241 -13.27 -4.22 -5.17
CA ILE A 241 -11.84 -4.42 -5.42
C ILE A 241 -11.15 -4.77 -4.10
N LEU A 242 -10.30 -5.80 -4.13
CA LEU A 242 -9.38 -6.16 -3.06
C LEU A 242 -7.94 -5.90 -3.51
N HIS A 243 -7.20 -5.10 -2.77
CA HIS A 243 -5.77 -4.95 -2.91
C HIS A 243 -5.05 -5.62 -1.74
N LEU A 244 -4.18 -6.58 -2.05
CA LEU A 244 -3.28 -7.22 -1.08
C LEU A 244 -1.85 -6.84 -1.40
N LYS A 245 -1.18 -6.19 -0.46
CA LYS A 245 0.20 -5.76 -0.61
C LYS A 245 1.01 -6.04 0.66
N ASP A 246 2.23 -6.54 0.52
CA ASP A 246 3.20 -6.77 1.59
C ASP A 246 2.64 -7.51 2.83
N SER A 247 1.59 -8.32 2.63
CA SER A 247 0.72 -8.85 3.67
C SER A 247 0.85 -10.35 3.86
N VAL A 248 0.27 -10.88 4.93
CA VAL A 248 0.18 -12.33 5.19
C VAL A 248 -1.29 -12.70 5.43
N ILE A 249 -1.83 -13.58 4.63
CA ILE A 249 -3.22 -14.02 4.72
C ILE A 249 -3.25 -15.53 4.99
N ASN A 250 -3.77 -15.92 6.15
CA ASN A 250 -3.85 -17.30 6.58
C ASN A 250 -5.31 -17.72 6.77
N GLY A 251 -5.75 -18.71 6.02
CA GLY A 251 -7.06 -19.35 6.18
C GLY A 251 -6.93 -20.82 6.53
N ASN A 252 -8.01 -21.42 7.05
CA ASN A 252 -8.09 -22.85 7.31
C ASN A 252 -9.22 -23.52 6.53
N SER A 253 -9.80 -22.80 5.57
CA SER A 253 -10.76 -23.29 4.55
C SER A 253 -10.57 -22.49 3.27
N TYR A 254 -10.50 -21.19 3.37
CA TYR A 254 -10.08 -20.26 2.31
C TYR A 254 -9.25 -19.15 2.93
N ALA A 255 -8.03 -18.94 2.45
CA ALA A 255 -7.34 -17.73 2.86
C ALA A 255 -8.00 -16.51 2.19
N VAL A 256 -8.25 -16.57 0.89
CA VAL A 256 -9.03 -15.55 0.16
C VAL A 256 -10.10 -16.20 -0.69
N ASN A 257 -11.35 -15.80 -0.49
CA ASN A 257 -12.49 -16.22 -1.28
C ASN A 257 -13.12 -15.00 -1.97
N LEU A 258 -12.97 -14.93 -3.29
CA LEU A 258 -13.48 -13.85 -4.12
C LEU A 258 -14.63 -14.34 -5.00
N SER A 259 -15.75 -13.60 -4.98
CA SER A 259 -16.85 -13.76 -5.92
C SER A 259 -17.24 -12.43 -6.54
N ASN A 260 -17.33 -12.35 -7.85
CA ASN A 260 -17.85 -11.19 -8.60
C ASN A 260 -17.10 -9.85 -8.39
N GLY A 261 -15.84 -9.88 -8.03
CA GLY A 261 -15.03 -8.69 -7.80
C GLY A 261 -13.68 -8.76 -8.50
N THR A 262 -12.81 -7.84 -8.16
CA THR A 262 -11.42 -7.81 -8.64
C THR A 262 -10.45 -7.96 -7.48
N ILE A 263 -9.38 -8.74 -7.66
CA ILE A 263 -8.28 -8.83 -6.71
C ILE A 263 -6.95 -8.49 -7.38
N ASN A 264 -6.16 -7.66 -6.72
CA ASN A 264 -4.79 -7.34 -7.09
C ASN A 264 -3.85 -7.77 -5.98
N ILE A 265 -2.84 -8.58 -6.30
CA ILE A 265 -1.92 -9.19 -5.32
C ILE A 265 -0.49 -8.81 -5.66
N GLU A 266 0.21 -8.23 -4.68
CA GLU A 266 1.61 -7.86 -4.75
C GLU A 266 2.32 -8.27 -3.45
N ASN A 267 3.46 -8.95 -3.57
CA ASN A 267 4.37 -9.33 -2.47
C ASN A 267 3.66 -9.88 -1.20
N THR A 268 2.59 -10.64 -1.40
CA THR A 268 1.75 -11.17 -0.33
C THR A 268 1.93 -12.67 -0.18
N VAL A 269 1.99 -13.15 1.06
CA VAL A 269 2.00 -14.58 1.38
C VAL A 269 0.58 -15.03 1.70
N ILE A 270 0.07 -15.98 0.96
CA ILE A 270 -1.28 -16.53 1.14
C ILE A 270 -1.16 -18.02 1.43
N ASN A 271 -1.58 -18.40 2.64
CA ASN A 271 -1.50 -19.77 3.13
C ASN A 271 -2.89 -20.33 3.43
N ASP A 272 -3.12 -21.57 3.08
CA ASP A 272 -4.21 -22.36 3.60
C ASP A 272 -3.65 -23.67 4.14
N ASP A 273 -3.79 -23.88 5.45
CA ASP A 273 -3.30 -25.05 6.17
C ASP A 273 -4.45 -26.04 6.50
N SER A 274 -5.58 -25.95 5.81
CA SER A 274 -6.76 -26.77 6.11
C SER A 274 -6.50 -28.26 5.85
N GLU A 275 -6.82 -29.09 6.83
CA GLU A 275 -6.97 -30.54 6.61
C GLU A 275 -8.22 -30.86 5.78
N TYR A 276 -9.07 -29.86 5.51
CA TYR A 276 -10.34 -29.96 4.84
C TYR A 276 -10.28 -29.35 3.42
N LYS A 277 -11.41 -29.26 2.77
CA LYS A 277 -11.55 -28.71 1.41
C LYS A 277 -11.43 -27.18 1.45
N GLY A 278 -10.29 -26.66 1.05
CA GLY A 278 -10.04 -25.21 0.99
C GLY A 278 -9.08 -24.84 -0.13
N TYR A 279 -8.79 -23.54 -0.23
CA TYR A 279 -7.87 -23.00 -1.22
C TYR A 279 -7.17 -21.78 -0.65
N ALA A 280 -5.90 -21.59 -0.96
CA ALA A 280 -5.22 -20.34 -0.64
C ALA A 280 -5.95 -19.16 -1.33
N LEU A 281 -6.31 -19.31 -2.60
CA LEU A 281 -7.12 -18.33 -3.32
C LEU A 281 -8.21 -19.01 -4.16
N SER A 282 -9.45 -18.59 -3.99
CA SER A 282 -10.58 -18.97 -4.86
C SER A 282 -11.13 -17.73 -5.56
N VAL A 283 -11.28 -17.79 -6.88
CA VAL A 283 -11.87 -16.73 -7.71
C VAL A 283 -13.02 -17.30 -8.53
N ALA A 284 -14.22 -16.74 -8.33
CA ALA A 284 -15.43 -17.14 -9.03
C ALA A 284 -16.09 -15.93 -9.70
N ASN A 285 -16.26 -15.97 -11.02
CA ASN A 285 -16.85 -14.89 -11.82
C ASN A 285 -16.19 -13.51 -11.56
N GLY A 286 -14.88 -13.49 -11.35
CA GLY A 286 -14.15 -12.30 -10.97
C GLY A 286 -12.88 -12.11 -11.77
N THR A 287 -12.17 -11.02 -11.49
CA THR A 287 -10.86 -10.71 -12.08
C THR A 287 -9.78 -10.86 -11.05
N ALA A 288 -8.64 -11.48 -11.41
CA ALA A 288 -7.46 -11.51 -10.56
C ALA A 288 -6.21 -11.08 -11.34
N VAL A 289 -5.42 -10.18 -10.75
CA VAL A 289 -4.10 -9.82 -11.22
C VAL A 289 -3.10 -10.14 -10.12
N ILE A 290 -2.20 -11.07 -10.39
CA ILE A 290 -1.18 -11.53 -9.46
C ILE A 290 0.17 -11.09 -10.01
N ASN A 291 0.74 -10.03 -9.44
CA ASN A 291 2.04 -9.51 -9.85
C ASN A 291 3.19 -10.25 -9.17
N SER A 292 3.02 -10.62 -7.91
CA SER A 292 3.99 -11.38 -7.12
C SER A 292 3.32 -11.94 -5.85
N GLY A 293 4.03 -12.82 -5.13
CA GLY A 293 3.57 -13.40 -3.88
C GLY A 293 3.90 -14.88 -3.76
N ILE A 294 3.56 -15.46 -2.62
CA ILE A 294 3.74 -16.88 -2.33
C ILE A 294 2.39 -17.48 -1.95
N PHE A 295 2.00 -18.52 -2.65
CA PHE A 295 0.74 -19.22 -2.44
C PHE A 295 1.05 -20.66 -2.00
N ASN A 296 0.86 -20.94 -0.73
CA ASN A 296 1.11 -22.25 -0.15
C ASN A 296 -0.21 -22.94 0.20
N TYR A 297 -0.28 -24.20 -0.14
CA TYR A 297 -1.39 -25.04 0.24
C TYR A 297 -0.91 -26.41 0.69
N ASN A 298 -1.26 -26.80 1.92
CA ASN A 298 -0.86 -28.06 2.55
C ASN A 298 -2.05 -29.01 2.82
N GLY A 299 -3.23 -28.67 2.34
CA GLY A 299 -4.48 -29.45 2.54
C GLY A 299 -4.74 -30.48 1.43
N ASN A 300 -6.03 -30.70 1.12
CA ASN A 300 -6.49 -31.76 0.18
C ASN A 300 -6.92 -31.23 -1.20
N MET A 301 -6.73 -29.96 -1.50
CA MET A 301 -7.18 -29.30 -2.73
C MET A 301 -6.02 -28.63 -3.48
N SER A 302 -6.29 -27.68 -4.32
CA SER A 302 -5.31 -26.90 -5.08
C SER A 302 -4.92 -25.62 -4.33
N SER A 303 -3.75 -25.04 -4.61
CA SER A 303 -3.40 -23.75 -4.03
C SER A 303 -4.34 -22.65 -4.50
N ILE A 304 -4.61 -22.61 -5.80
CA ILE A 304 -5.54 -21.64 -6.39
C ILE A 304 -6.59 -22.36 -7.23
N THR A 305 -7.81 -21.85 -7.19
CA THR A 305 -8.90 -22.33 -8.01
C THR A 305 -9.63 -21.19 -8.72
N PHE A 306 -10.01 -21.43 -9.98
CA PHE A 306 -10.76 -20.51 -10.81
C PHE A 306 -12.04 -21.18 -11.34
N SER A 307 -13.15 -20.43 -11.31
CA SER A 307 -14.45 -20.92 -11.76
C SER A 307 -15.28 -19.84 -12.46
N GLY A 308 -16.28 -20.26 -13.23
CA GLY A 308 -17.15 -19.35 -13.96
C GLY A 308 -16.40 -18.50 -14.99
N SER A 309 -16.86 -17.30 -15.27
CA SER A 309 -16.32 -16.38 -16.26
C SER A 309 -15.15 -15.55 -15.72
N SER A 310 -14.24 -16.18 -14.95
CA SER A 310 -13.13 -15.44 -14.32
C SER A 310 -12.04 -15.05 -15.33
N GLU A 311 -11.50 -13.83 -15.18
CA GLU A 311 -10.39 -13.29 -15.97
C GLU A 311 -9.15 -13.17 -15.10
N ILE A 312 -8.12 -13.98 -15.38
CA ILE A 312 -6.96 -14.13 -14.51
C ILE A 312 -5.69 -13.78 -15.27
N THR A 313 -4.87 -12.93 -14.66
CA THR A 313 -3.51 -12.61 -15.15
C THR A 313 -2.48 -12.87 -14.06
N ILE A 314 -1.51 -13.72 -14.34
CA ILE A 314 -0.40 -14.04 -13.45
C ILE A 314 0.88 -13.53 -14.09
N ASN A 315 1.45 -12.45 -13.53
CA ASN A 315 2.70 -11.85 -13.97
C ASN A 315 3.91 -12.43 -13.23
N GLY A 316 3.70 -13.00 -12.04
CA GLY A 316 4.76 -13.57 -11.21
C GLY A 316 4.21 -14.29 -9.99
N GLY A 317 5.09 -14.67 -9.07
CA GLY A 317 4.75 -15.36 -7.83
C GLY A 317 5.20 -16.82 -7.81
N THR A 318 5.05 -17.45 -6.65
CA THR A 318 5.36 -18.86 -6.42
C THR A 318 4.12 -19.59 -5.91
N PHE A 319 3.71 -20.62 -6.62
CA PHE A 319 2.51 -21.40 -6.37
C PHE A 319 2.89 -22.83 -6.01
N LYS A 320 2.67 -23.21 -4.74
CA LYS A 320 3.07 -24.52 -4.21
C LYS A 320 1.87 -25.34 -3.81
N ASN A 321 1.90 -26.62 -4.19
CA ASN A 321 0.95 -27.64 -3.79
C ASN A 321 1.69 -28.95 -3.52
N SER A 322 1.14 -29.82 -2.70
CA SER A 322 1.67 -31.15 -2.41
C SER A 322 0.64 -32.26 -2.60
N VAL A 323 -0.49 -31.94 -3.23
CA VAL A 323 -1.64 -32.88 -3.32
C VAL A 323 -1.63 -33.63 -4.64
N SER A 324 -1.71 -34.95 -4.56
CA SER A 324 -1.86 -35.82 -5.73
C SER A 324 -3.16 -35.51 -6.48
N LYS A 325 -3.12 -35.59 -7.81
CA LYS A 325 -4.26 -35.32 -8.71
C LYS A 325 -4.84 -33.90 -8.60
N ARG A 326 -4.03 -32.95 -8.13
CA ARG A 326 -4.36 -31.53 -8.03
C ARG A 326 -3.27 -30.68 -8.70
N GLY A 327 -3.64 -29.47 -9.06
CA GLY A 327 -2.73 -28.47 -9.60
C GLY A 327 -2.24 -27.50 -8.53
N ALA A 328 -1.05 -26.91 -8.72
CA ALA A 328 -0.76 -25.66 -8.06
C ALA A 328 -1.83 -24.63 -8.45
N ILE A 329 -2.22 -24.63 -9.71
CA ILE A 329 -3.40 -23.92 -10.22
C ILE A 329 -4.39 -24.94 -10.74
N ASN A 330 -5.68 -24.75 -10.42
CA ASN A 330 -6.79 -25.49 -10.99
C ASN A 330 -7.81 -24.55 -11.64
N THR A 331 -8.21 -24.81 -12.86
CA THR A 331 -9.55 -24.46 -13.30
C THR A 331 -10.51 -25.54 -12.84
N VAL A 332 -11.74 -25.19 -12.55
CA VAL A 332 -12.75 -26.20 -12.16
C VAL A 332 -13.83 -26.34 -13.22
N LYS A 333 -14.59 -27.42 -13.14
CA LYS A 333 -15.75 -27.63 -14.01
C LYS A 333 -16.62 -26.38 -14.07
N GLY A 334 -16.96 -25.95 -15.29
CA GLY A 334 -17.71 -24.72 -15.54
C GLY A 334 -16.85 -23.44 -15.55
N PHE A 335 -15.54 -23.56 -15.55
CA PHE A 335 -14.68 -22.43 -15.91
C PHE A 335 -14.90 -22.06 -17.36
N SER A 336 -15.17 -20.80 -17.65
CA SER A 336 -15.51 -20.30 -19.00
C SER A 336 -14.77 -19.00 -19.32
N GLY A 337 -13.74 -18.68 -18.52
CA GLY A 337 -12.97 -17.47 -18.63
C GLY A 337 -11.61 -17.64 -19.26
N THR A 338 -10.70 -16.70 -18.95
CA THR A 338 -9.33 -16.66 -19.47
C THR A 338 -8.31 -16.73 -18.33
N LEU A 339 -7.33 -17.61 -18.43
CA LEU A 339 -6.14 -17.64 -17.59
C LEU A 339 -4.93 -17.27 -18.45
N THR A 340 -4.28 -16.15 -18.13
CA THR A 340 -3.05 -15.69 -18.78
C THR A 340 -1.89 -15.78 -17.80
N ILE A 341 -0.83 -16.48 -18.16
CA ILE A 341 0.39 -16.66 -17.38
C ILE A 341 1.56 -16.06 -18.13
N ASN A 342 2.06 -14.93 -17.62
CA ASN A 342 3.22 -14.21 -18.15
C ASN A 342 4.51 -14.55 -17.38
N GLY A 343 4.41 -15.10 -16.18
CA GLY A 343 5.53 -15.46 -15.33
C GLY A 343 5.12 -16.25 -14.10
N GLY A 344 6.05 -16.48 -13.19
CA GLY A 344 5.85 -17.22 -11.95
C GLY A 344 6.44 -18.63 -11.96
N THR A 345 6.42 -19.26 -10.78
CA THR A 345 6.89 -20.65 -10.57
C THR A 345 5.73 -21.48 -10.04
N PHE A 346 5.44 -22.59 -10.72
CA PHE A 346 4.31 -23.49 -10.43
C PHE A 346 4.85 -24.86 -10.08
N GLU A 347 4.64 -25.31 -8.86
CA GLU A 347 5.21 -26.52 -8.31
C GLU A 347 4.13 -27.35 -7.59
N ASN A 348 4.02 -28.62 -7.97
CA ASN A 348 3.34 -29.60 -7.16
C ASN A 348 4.34 -30.72 -6.81
N THR A 349 4.60 -30.88 -5.53
CA THR A 349 5.59 -31.83 -5.00
C THR A 349 5.01 -33.23 -4.73
N ALA A 350 3.75 -33.49 -5.07
CA ALA A 350 3.16 -34.82 -4.92
C ALA A 350 3.93 -35.86 -5.74
N GLU A 351 4.24 -36.98 -5.14
CA GLU A 351 5.02 -38.06 -5.78
C GLU A 351 4.30 -38.65 -7.01
N ASN A 352 2.96 -38.62 -7.04
CA ASN A 352 2.17 -39.19 -8.13
C ASN A 352 1.12 -38.18 -8.63
N ASN A 353 1.13 -37.94 -9.95
CA ASN A 353 0.10 -37.15 -10.62
C ASN A 353 -0.13 -35.76 -10.01
N GLY A 354 0.92 -35.05 -9.58
CA GLY A 354 0.89 -33.64 -9.25
C GLY A 354 0.98 -32.78 -10.53
N TYR A 355 0.24 -31.68 -10.58
CA TYR A 355 0.23 -30.79 -11.74
C TYR A 355 0.65 -29.38 -11.36
N SER A 356 1.37 -28.71 -12.24
CA SER A 356 1.57 -27.27 -12.16
C SER A 356 0.25 -26.55 -12.48
N ILE A 357 -0.42 -26.99 -13.54
CA ILE A 357 -1.77 -26.55 -13.91
C ILE A 357 -2.63 -27.79 -14.16
N LEU A 358 -3.80 -27.84 -13.55
CA LEU A 358 -4.80 -28.85 -13.83
C LEU A 358 -6.06 -28.19 -14.39
N ASP A 359 -6.35 -28.44 -15.66
CA ASP A 359 -7.60 -28.03 -16.29
C ASP A 359 -8.75 -28.96 -15.87
N GLY A 360 -9.77 -28.37 -15.28
CA GLY A 360 -10.95 -29.07 -14.81
C GLY A 360 -12.18 -28.96 -15.74
N ASP A 361 -12.00 -28.34 -16.91
CA ASP A 361 -13.10 -28.25 -17.90
C ASP A 361 -13.55 -29.64 -18.34
N GLU A 362 -14.87 -29.82 -18.45
CA GLU A 362 -15.53 -31.04 -18.87
C GLU A 362 -16.46 -30.81 -20.06
N ALA A 363 -16.21 -29.81 -20.89
CA ALA A 363 -17.04 -29.45 -22.06
C ALA A 363 -18.53 -29.17 -21.72
N THR A 364 -18.76 -28.53 -20.58
CA THR A 364 -20.14 -28.26 -20.09
C THR A 364 -20.59 -26.82 -20.26
N THR A 365 -19.72 -25.95 -20.82
CA THR A 365 -19.97 -24.52 -20.99
C THR A 365 -20.22 -24.17 -22.44
N GLU A 366 -21.07 -23.16 -22.68
CA GLU A 366 -21.30 -22.62 -24.03
C GLU A 366 -20.06 -21.78 -24.49
N THR A 367 -19.26 -21.32 -23.55
CA THR A 367 -18.02 -20.57 -23.81
C THR A 367 -16.81 -21.45 -23.64
N VAL A 368 -15.85 -21.33 -24.54
CA VAL A 368 -14.60 -22.10 -24.53
C VAL A 368 -13.62 -21.47 -23.58
N PRO A 369 -13.13 -22.16 -22.53
CA PRO A 369 -12.09 -21.65 -21.66
C PRO A 369 -10.79 -21.45 -22.42
N VAL A 370 -10.00 -20.45 -22.01
CA VAL A 370 -8.71 -20.12 -22.62
C VAL A 370 -7.61 -20.11 -21.59
N ILE A 371 -6.49 -20.78 -21.87
CA ILE A 371 -5.27 -20.73 -21.07
C ILE A 371 -4.11 -20.27 -21.97
N ASN A 372 -3.59 -19.08 -21.73
CA ASN A 372 -2.46 -18.51 -22.45
C ASN A 372 -1.22 -18.52 -21.57
N ILE A 373 -0.16 -19.18 -22.02
CA ILE A 373 1.12 -19.24 -21.31
C ILE A 373 2.19 -18.57 -22.17
N THR A 374 2.66 -17.40 -21.76
CA THR A 374 3.72 -16.64 -22.42
C THR A 374 5.06 -16.72 -21.68
N GLY A 375 5.05 -17.19 -20.43
CA GLY A 375 6.24 -17.34 -19.59
C GLY A 375 5.98 -18.19 -18.36
N GLY A 376 6.95 -18.25 -17.45
CA GLY A 376 6.86 -18.99 -16.19
C GLY A 376 7.68 -20.30 -16.17
N THR A 377 7.86 -20.84 -14.97
CA THR A 377 8.56 -22.11 -14.73
C THR A 377 7.57 -23.13 -14.17
N PHE A 378 7.40 -24.23 -14.88
CA PHE A 378 6.46 -25.31 -14.56
C PHE A 378 7.24 -26.56 -14.13
N LYS A 379 7.30 -26.82 -12.84
CA LYS A 379 8.07 -27.96 -12.29
C LYS A 379 7.33 -29.28 -12.30
N SER A 380 6.07 -29.27 -12.71
CA SER A 380 5.22 -30.45 -12.84
C SER A 380 4.36 -30.34 -14.12
N THR A 381 3.65 -31.39 -14.44
CA THR A 381 2.84 -31.49 -15.67
C THR A 381 1.75 -30.43 -15.76
N ILE A 382 1.46 -29.95 -16.96
CA ILE A 382 0.22 -29.29 -17.32
C ILE A 382 -0.72 -30.38 -17.87
N GLY A 383 -1.90 -30.52 -17.28
CA GLY A 383 -2.81 -31.60 -17.62
C GLY A 383 -4.28 -31.22 -17.48
N ALA A 384 -5.16 -32.12 -17.86
CA ALA A 384 -6.60 -31.98 -17.73
C ALA A 384 -7.21 -33.13 -16.97
N THR A 385 -8.28 -32.89 -16.21
CA THR A 385 -9.01 -33.90 -15.44
C THR A 385 -9.64 -34.93 -16.36
N LYS A 386 -10.19 -34.49 -17.48
CA LYS A 386 -10.79 -35.33 -18.52
C LYS A 386 -10.31 -34.90 -19.91
N PRO A 387 -9.09 -35.29 -20.32
CA PRO A 387 -8.47 -34.78 -21.57
C PRO A 387 -9.31 -35.04 -22.83
N ALA A 388 -10.12 -36.13 -22.82
CA ALA A 388 -10.99 -36.47 -23.97
C ALA A 388 -12.24 -35.58 -24.07
N ASN A 389 -12.59 -34.84 -23.03
CA ASN A 389 -13.84 -34.07 -22.94
C ASN A 389 -13.58 -32.56 -22.73
N THR A 390 -12.33 -32.11 -22.58
CA THR A 390 -12.06 -30.68 -22.43
C THR A 390 -12.20 -29.96 -23.76
N THR A 391 -12.80 -28.77 -23.73
CA THR A 391 -12.84 -27.82 -24.84
C THR A 391 -11.84 -26.70 -24.70
N THR A 392 -11.12 -26.63 -23.57
CA THR A 392 -10.15 -25.57 -23.25
C THR A 392 -9.11 -25.41 -24.35
N VAL A 393 -8.94 -24.20 -24.82
CA VAL A 393 -7.86 -23.82 -25.74
C VAL A 393 -6.64 -23.43 -24.94
N ILE A 394 -5.55 -24.19 -25.09
CA ILE A 394 -4.28 -23.91 -24.42
C ILE A 394 -3.26 -23.44 -25.46
N THR A 395 -2.75 -22.22 -25.31
CA THR A 395 -1.70 -21.64 -26.14
C THR A 395 -0.43 -21.46 -25.33
N ILE A 396 0.66 -22.06 -25.75
CA ILE A 396 1.97 -21.94 -25.09
C ILE A 396 2.95 -21.29 -26.07
N SER A 397 3.44 -20.12 -25.74
CA SER A 397 4.43 -19.38 -26.55
C SER A 397 5.75 -19.13 -25.81
N GLY A 398 5.83 -19.47 -24.50
CA GLY A 398 7.02 -19.32 -23.67
C GLY A 398 6.92 -20.14 -22.39
N GLY A 399 7.95 -20.07 -21.56
CA GLY A 399 8.08 -20.79 -20.29
C GLY A 399 9.08 -21.95 -20.33
N THR A 400 9.38 -22.48 -19.14
CA THR A 400 10.33 -23.59 -18.94
C THR A 400 9.77 -24.64 -17.96
#